data_5ee7360c62ff4165c457d4a9fd6cb469
#
_entry.id   5ee7360c62ff4165c457d4a9fd6cb469
#
_cell.length_a   1.000
_cell.length_b   1.000
_cell.length_c   1.000
_cell.angle_alpha   90.00
_cell.angle_beta   90.00
_cell.angle_gamma   90.00
#
_symmetry.space_group_name_H-M   'P 1'
#
loop_
_entity.id
_entity.type
_entity.pdbx_description
1 polymer ?
#
loop_
_entity_poly.entity_id
_entity_poly.type
_entity_poly.pdbx_seq_one_letter_code
_entity_poly.pdbx_strand_id
1 'polypeptide(L)'
;MPGAALNLGVTDWLTNFYHGLVEHPFVNGVLPHLLTVAGVLLAFFAIARLMSDRKQPGNTFAWLLAIAFIPYLGVPLYLMFGGRKVRQLAARKARLCPILPGLAPSPAAIGATAKILTQNGACPPVGGNSISFHTSGEESFAELERRIREAKHTIHLMTFILGRDAVGERIVRLLAKRAREGVKVRLLLDSLGCFMTSGGFVDPIRTAGGEVAKFMPVLPLQTRGSANLRNHRKIAIFDHRVAMVGGHNLAREYMGPVYLKRRWRDFGAIIEGPATAQLNETFLADWAFASEQSIDQLRGELPVEIAPSVGASELQVVVSGPDVEGDTLYEGILSLVQNAERSVWIVTPYFIPDEVLFRSLLLKSRAGVDVRLVVPARSNHPITDLARRHYLRELRAAGAKILLYQPGMNHAKLILADESIGLFGSANLDLRSLFVNFEIGVLTYSAADARLLAVWMHEVFAQTTPMPEPHRERRLMPIIGEEIARLLAPLL
;
A
#
# COMPACT_ATOMS: atom_id res chain seq x y z
N MET A 1 11.77 59.58 -8.68
CA MET A 1 10.56 58.78 -8.69
C MET A 1 10.12 58.49 -10.13
N PRO A 2 10.32 57.27 -10.63
CA PRO A 2 9.58 56.76 -11.79
C PRO A 2 9.19 55.32 -11.53
N GLY A 3 8.02 55.09 -10.90
CA GLY A 3 7.54 53.77 -10.60
C GLY A 3 6.02 53.58 -10.71
N ALA A 4 5.27 54.64 -10.94
CA ALA A 4 3.80 54.61 -10.90
C ALA A 4 3.09 54.50 -12.29
N ALA A 5 3.80 54.71 -13.38
CA ALA A 5 3.18 54.78 -14.72
C ALA A 5 3.08 53.42 -15.46
N LEU A 6 3.84 52.40 -15.03
CA LEU A 6 3.83 51.07 -15.70
C LEU A 6 2.70 50.15 -15.21
N ASN A 7 2.12 50.39 -14.05
CA ASN A 7 1.07 49.51 -13.49
C ASN A 7 -0.34 49.84 -14.02
N LEU A 8 -0.60 51.05 -14.47
CA LEU A 8 -1.91 51.47 -15.00
C LEU A 8 -2.19 50.89 -16.41
N GLY A 9 -1.16 50.76 -17.21
CA GLY A 9 -1.30 50.19 -18.58
C GLY A 9 -1.56 48.70 -18.64
N VAL A 10 -1.08 47.92 -17.68
CA VAL A 10 -1.30 46.45 -17.64
C VAL A 10 -2.70 46.12 -17.14
N THR A 11 -3.21 46.87 -16.17
CA THR A 11 -4.58 46.70 -15.65
C THR A 11 -5.61 47.10 -16.71
N ASP A 12 -5.40 48.21 -17.43
CA ASP A 12 -6.27 48.64 -18.50
C ASP A 12 -6.24 47.68 -19.71
N TRP A 13 -5.07 47.13 -20.04
CA TRP A 13 -4.94 46.12 -21.10
C TRP A 13 -5.64 44.81 -20.70
N LEU A 14 -5.47 44.33 -19.47
CA LEU A 14 -6.15 43.13 -18.95
C LEU A 14 -7.65 43.32 -18.89
N THR A 15 -8.13 44.51 -18.51
CA THR A 15 -9.57 44.85 -18.45
C THR A 15 -10.19 44.91 -19.84
N ASN A 16 -9.51 45.58 -20.80
CA ASN A 16 -9.97 45.63 -22.19
C ASN A 16 -9.91 44.27 -22.89
N PHE A 17 -8.87 43.46 -22.61
CA PHE A 17 -8.76 42.08 -23.10
C PHE A 17 -9.91 41.21 -22.55
N TYR A 18 -10.18 41.32 -21.24
CA TYR A 18 -11.26 40.60 -20.59
C TYR A 18 -12.63 41.01 -21.17
N HIS A 19 -12.91 42.31 -21.32
CA HIS A 19 -14.13 42.79 -21.93
C HIS A 19 -14.28 42.35 -23.40
N GLY A 20 -13.23 42.46 -24.20
CA GLY A 20 -13.23 41.97 -25.58
C GLY A 20 -13.44 40.47 -25.71
N LEU A 21 -12.93 39.69 -24.75
CA LEU A 21 -13.11 38.22 -24.69
C LEU A 21 -14.55 37.87 -24.28
N VAL A 22 -15.11 38.56 -23.27
CA VAL A 22 -16.44 38.32 -22.74
C VAL A 22 -17.52 38.79 -23.70
N GLU A 23 -17.31 39.89 -24.47
CA GLU A 23 -18.29 40.43 -25.45
C GLU A 23 -18.21 39.74 -26.81
N HIS A 24 -17.23 38.83 -27.04
CA HIS A 24 -17.12 38.14 -28.33
C HIS A 24 -18.35 37.25 -28.58
N PRO A 25 -19.05 37.38 -29.73
CA PRO A 25 -20.28 36.63 -30.03
C PRO A 25 -20.13 35.13 -29.95
N PHE A 26 -18.95 34.61 -30.25
CA PHE A 26 -18.61 33.18 -30.11
C PHE A 26 -18.57 32.75 -28.61
N VAL A 27 -17.96 33.58 -27.75
CA VAL A 27 -17.82 33.28 -26.31
C VAL A 27 -19.18 33.31 -25.60
N ASN A 28 -20.03 34.29 -25.94
CA ASN A 28 -21.35 34.47 -25.32
C ASN A 28 -22.45 33.64 -25.97
N GLY A 29 -22.33 33.30 -27.25
CA GLY A 29 -23.38 32.60 -27.99
C GLY A 29 -23.06 31.10 -28.17
N VAL A 30 -22.03 30.77 -28.92
CA VAL A 30 -21.76 29.40 -29.37
C VAL A 30 -21.03 28.55 -28.32
N LEU A 31 -20.06 29.13 -27.62
CA LEU A 31 -19.21 28.41 -26.69
C LEU A 31 -19.97 27.75 -25.51
N PRO A 32 -20.97 28.44 -24.87
CA PRO A 32 -21.77 27.80 -23.79
C PRO A 32 -22.56 26.59 -24.29
N HIS A 33 -23.11 26.68 -25.52
CA HIS A 33 -23.86 25.55 -26.10
C HIS A 33 -22.93 24.38 -26.43
N LEU A 34 -21.75 24.66 -27.01
CA LEU A 34 -20.71 23.60 -27.26
C LEU A 34 -20.25 22.95 -25.96
N LEU A 35 -20.01 23.75 -24.93
CA LEU A 35 -19.63 23.21 -23.61
C LEU A 35 -20.77 22.37 -23.02
N THR A 36 -22.01 22.79 -23.10
CA THR A 36 -23.16 22.02 -22.60
C THR A 36 -23.28 20.69 -23.33
N VAL A 37 -23.23 20.69 -24.66
CA VAL A 37 -23.29 19.45 -25.46
C VAL A 37 -22.12 18.52 -25.14
N ALA A 38 -20.88 19.05 -25.06
CA ALA A 38 -19.71 18.30 -24.69
C ALA A 38 -19.84 17.70 -23.28
N GLY A 39 -20.36 18.47 -22.31
CA GLY A 39 -20.61 18.00 -20.94
C GLY A 39 -21.62 16.85 -20.87
N VAL A 40 -22.71 16.96 -21.65
CA VAL A 40 -23.73 15.90 -21.74
C VAL A 40 -23.13 14.62 -22.36
N LEU A 41 -22.42 14.74 -23.49
CA LEU A 41 -21.79 13.59 -24.14
C LEU A 41 -20.73 12.93 -23.21
N LEU A 42 -19.96 13.74 -22.51
CA LEU A 42 -18.98 13.26 -21.55
C LEU A 42 -19.64 12.51 -20.39
N ALA A 43 -20.75 13.04 -19.87
CA ALA A 43 -21.55 12.41 -18.83
C ALA A 43 -22.14 11.07 -19.31
N PHE A 44 -22.73 11.02 -20.50
CA PHE A 44 -23.22 9.77 -21.08
C PHE A 44 -22.15 8.71 -21.22
N PHE A 45 -20.97 9.06 -21.74
CA PHE A 45 -19.85 8.15 -21.86
C PHE A 45 -19.39 7.61 -20.48
N ALA A 46 -19.27 8.51 -19.49
CA ALA A 46 -18.86 8.12 -18.16
C ALA A 46 -19.89 7.26 -17.42
N ILE A 47 -21.20 7.54 -17.61
CA ILE A 47 -22.29 6.74 -17.07
C ILE A 47 -22.30 5.34 -17.69
N ALA A 48 -22.20 5.24 -19.01
CA ALA A 48 -22.13 3.95 -19.70
C ALA A 48 -20.95 3.09 -19.20
N ARG A 49 -19.78 3.73 -19.01
CA ARG A 49 -18.60 3.08 -18.43
C ARG A 49 -18.80 2.67 -16.97
N LEU A 50 -19.41 3.53 -16.15
CA LEU A 50 -19.73 3.26 -14.76
C LEU A 50 -20.69 2.07 -14.60
N MET A 51 -21.71 1.98 -15.48
CA MET A 51 -22.67 0.86 -15.48
C MET A 51 -22.03 -0.48 -15.89
N SER A 52 -20.95 -0.44 -16.67
CA SER A 52 -20.20 -1.66 -17.04
C SER A 52 -19.28 -2.16 -15.93
N ASP A 53 -18.95 -1.32 -14.96
CA ASP A 53 -18.11 -1.67 -13.81
C ASP A 53 -18.98 -2.29 -12.69
N ARG A 54 -18.69 -3.51 -12.29
CA ARG A 54 -19.36 -4.15 -11.14
C ARG A 54 -18.87 -3.53 -9.82
N LYS A 55 -19.57 -2.49 -9.33
CA LYS A 55 -19.27 -1.79 -8.08
C LYS A 55 -20.37 -1.99 -7.04
N GLN A 56 -20.05 -1.69 -5.79
CA GLN A 56 -21.08 -1.59 -4.75
C GLN A 56 -22.10 -0.51 -5.11
N PRO A 57 -23.42 -0.75 -4.95
CA PRO A 57 -24.46 0.17 -5.39
C PRO A 57 -24.30 1.61 -4.87
N GLY A 58 -23.91 1.79 -3.61
CA GLY A 58 -23.70 3.12 -3.01
C GLY A 58 -22.62 3.94 -3.72
N ASN A 59 -21.47 3.33 -4.04
CA ASN A 59 -20.38 3.99 -4.77
C ASN A 59 -20.78 4.33 -6.20
N THR A 60 -21.56 3.44 -6.85
CA THR A 60 -22.08 3.69 -8.20
C THR A 60 -23.00 4.90 -8.20
N PHE A 61 -23.91 4.97 -7.22
CA PHE A 61 -24.84 6.08 -7.10
C PHE A 61 -24.15 7.42 -6.81
N ALA A 62 -23.17 7.44 -5.93
CA ALA A 62 -22.37 8.64 -5.63
C ALA A 62 -21.65 9.17 -6.89
N TRP A 63 -21.04 8.27 -7.69
CA TRP A 63 -20.43 8.68 -8.96
C TRP A 63 -21.44 9.13 -10.01
N LEU A 64 -22.61 8.49 -10.09
CA LEU A 64 -23.70 8.94 -10.98
C LEU A 64 -24.12 10.38 -10.66
N LEU A 65 -24.30 10.69 -9.38
CA LEU A 65 -24.65 12.05 -8.94
C LEU A 65 -23.52 13.04 -9.27
N ALA A 66 -22.26 12.71 -8.96
CA ALA A 66 -21.13 13.58 -9.25
C ALA A 66 -20.98 13.87 -10.76
N ILE A 67 -21.16 12.86 -11.61
CA ILE A 67 -21.10 12.98 -13.07
C ILE A 67 -22.30 13.77 -13.61
N ALA A 68 -23.50 13.51 -13.10
CA ALA A 68 -24.72 14.16 -13.58
C ALA A 68 -24.78 15.66 -13.22
N PHE A 69 -24.39 16.02 -11.99
CA PHE A 69 -24.49 17.41 -11.52
C PHE A 69 -23.28 18.28 -11.83
N ILE A 70 -22.07 17.68 -11.92
CA ILE A 70 -20.82 18.41 -12.16
C ILE A 70 -19.97 17.64 -13.18
N PRO A 71 -20.40 17.49 -14.45
CA PRO A 71 -19.77 16.60 -15.42
C PRO A 71 -18.29 16.94 -15.68
N TYR A 72 -17.93 18.19 -15.76
CA TYR A 72 -16.55 18.63 -16.02
C TYR A 72 -15.56 18.33 -14.89
N LEU A 73 -16.04 18.15 -13.66
CA LEU A 73 -15.24 17.74 -12.51
C LEU A 73 -15.48 16.26 -12.20
N GLY A 74 -16.72 15.81 -12.22
CA GLY A 74 -17.10 14.44 -11.89
C GLY A 74 -16.52 13.40 -12.84
N VAL A 75 -16.49 13.69 -14.16
CA VAL A 75 -15.93 12.75 -15.14
C VAL A 75 -14.40 12.61 -15.00
N PRO A 76 -13.60 13.70 -14.97
CA PRO A 76 -12.17 13.57 -14.69
C PRO A 76 -11.87 12.85 -13.37
N LEU A 77 -12.56 13.20 -12.29
CA LEU A 77 -12.41 12.55 -11.00
C LEU A 77 -12.79 11.07 -11.07
N TYR A 78 -13.88 10.72 -11.77
CA TYR A 78 -14.25 9.33 -11.99
C TYR A 78 -13.20 8.55 -12.79
N LEU A 79 -12.67 9.13 -13.86
CA LEU A 79 -11.61 8.50 -14.64
C LEU A 79 -10.31 8.33 -13.84
N MET A 80 -10.01 9.25 -12.95
CA MET A 80 -8.82 9.19 -12.08
C MET A 80 -8.99 8.24 -10.89
N PHE A 81 -10.16 8.23 -10.25
CA PHE A 81 -10.38 7.57 -8.97
C PHE A 81 -11.47 6.48 -9.00
N GLY A 82 -12.27 6.43 -10.04
CA GLY A 82 -13.43 5.55 -10.12
C GLY A 82 -13.12 4.07 -10.41
N GLY A 83 -11.97 3.74 -11.01
CA GLY A 83 -11.62 2.37 -11.38
C GLY A 83 -10.91 1.61 -10.25
N ARG A 84 -11.45 0.49 -9.79
CA ARG A 84 -10.80 -0.38 -8.78
C ARG A 84 -9.80 -1.35 -9.41
N LYS A 85 -10.11 -1.91 -10.57
CA LYS A 85 -9.26 -2.90 -11.26
C LYS A 85 -9.12 -2.54 -12.73
N VAL A 86 -7.92 -2.62 -13.21
CA VAL A 86 -7.62 -2.41 -14.63
C VAL A 86 -7.41 -3.78 -15.26
N ARG A 87 -8.48 -4.39 -15.81
CA ARG A 87 -8.43 -5.70 -16.48
C ARG A 87 -7.29 -5.84 -17.49
N GLN A 88 -6.91 -4.74 -18.15
CA GLN A 88 -5.77 -4.72 -19.06
C GLN A 88 -4.42 -4.85 -18.35
N LEU A 89 -4.31 -4.44 -17.08
CA LEU A 89 -3.11 -4.63 -16.26
C LEU A 89 -2.98 -6.09 -15.83
N ALA A 90 -4.07 -6.71 -15.37
CA ALA A 90 -4.10 -8.14 -15.02
C ALA A 90 -3.76 -9.02 -16.24
N ALA A 91 -4.26 -8.67 -17.42
CA ALA A 91 -3.94 -9.40 -18.66
C ALA A 91 -2.50 -9.24 -19.15
N ARG A 92 -1.80 -8.17 -18.74
CA ARG A 92 -0.41 -7.89 -19.12
C ARG A 92 0.63 -8.42 -18.14
N LYS A 93 0.23 -8.66 -16.90
CA LYS A 93 1.12 -9.24 -15.88
C LYS A 93 1.06 -10.77 -15.92
N ALA A 94 2.23 -11.38 -15.86
CA ALA A 94 2.35 -12.82 -15.73
C ALA A 94 1.77 -13.29 -14.39
N ARG A 95 1.32 -14.55 -14.33
CA ARG A 95 0.92 -15.18 -13.07
C ARG A 95 2.07 -15.11 -12.07
N LEU A 96 1.75 -14.66 -10.85
CA LEU A 96 2.73 -14.38 -9.81
C LEU A 96 3.15 -15.60 -9.00
N CYS A 97 2.72 -16.79 -9.37
CA CYS A 97 3.06 -18.01 -8.66
C CYS A 97 4.07 -18.85 -9.45
N PRO A 98 5.35 -18.89 -9.04
CA PRO A 98 6.33 -19.75 -9.67
C PRO A 98 5.98 -21.22 -9.39
N ILE A 99 6.16 -22.06 -10.40
CA ILE A 99 6.17 -23.51 -10.20
C ILE A 99 7.48 -23.83 -9.49
N LEU A 100 7.38 -24.39 -8.29
CA LEU A 100 8.54 -24.78 -7.47
C LEU A 100 8.66 -26.33 -7.50
N PRO A 101 9.35 -26.91 -8.49
CA PRO A 101 9.46 -28.36 -8.63
C PRO A 101 10.23 -28.94 -7.43
N GLY A 102 9.77 -30.07 -6.91
CA GLY A 102 10.43 -30.78 -5.82
C GLY A 102 10.10 -30.30 -4.40
N LEU A 103 9.27 -29.28 -4.22
CA LEU A 103 8.76 -28.93 -2.90
C LEU A 103 7.52 -29.77 -2.57
N ALA A 104 7.57 -30.45 -1.43
CA ALA A 104 6.40 -31.11 -0.88
C ALA A 104 5.34 -30.06 -0.46
N PRO A 105 4.03 -30.35 -0.63
CA PRO A 105 2.98 -29.47 -0.12
C PRO A 105 3.17 -29.24 1.38
N SER A 106 3.08 -27.96 1.80
CA SER A 106 3.11 -27.63 3.21
C SER A 106 1.90 -28.19 3.94
N PRO A 107 2.02 -28.76 5.16
CA PRO A 107 0.89 -29.13 6.01
C PRO A 107 -0.11 -28.01 6.20
N ALA A 108 0.33 -26.75 6.21
CA ALA A 108 -0.54 -25.59 6.29
C ALA A 108 -1.52 -25.45 5.12
N ALA A 109 -1.25 -26.07 3.97
CA ALA A 109 -2.10 -25.99 2.76
C ALA A 109 -3.52 -26.54 2.97
N ILE A 110 -3.74 -27.40 3.97
CA ILE A 110 -5.07 -27.94 4.32
C ILE A 110 -5.93 -26.99 5.16
N GLY A 111 -5.34 -25.96 5.76
CA GLY A 111 -6.05 -24.97 6.57
C GLY A 111 -7.02 -24.11 5.73
N ALA A 112 -8.13 -23.68 6.34
CA ALA A 112 -9.18 -22.93 5.63
C ALA A 112 -8.63 -21.65 4.96
N THR A 113 -7.86 -20.87 5.68
CA THR A 113 -7.28 -19.62 5.16
C THR A 113 -6.33 -19.89 3.99
N ALA A 114 -5.44 -20.88 4.10
CA ALA A 114 -4.53 -21.23 3.02
C ALA A 114 -5.25 -21.71 1.76
N LYS A 115 -6.32 -22.50 1.92
CA LYS A 115 -7.18 -22.96 0.81
C LYS A 115 -7.85 -21.80 0.10
N ILE A 116 -8.50 -20.88 0.84
CA ILE A 116 -9.16 -19.70 0.28
C ILE A 116 -8.15 -18.88 -0.53
N LEU A 117 -7.00 -18.59 0.04
CA LEU A 117 -5.96 -17.81 -0.63
C LEU A 117 -5.46 -18.50 -1.91
N THR A 118 -5.21 -19.81 -1.86
CA THR A 118 -4.73 -20.56 -3.02
C THR A 118 -5.78 -20.66 -4.12
N GLN A 119 -7.06 -20.84 -3.78
CA GLN A 119 -8.15 -20.83 -4.75
C GLN A 119 -8.35 -19.48 -5.41
N ASN A 120 -8.00 -18.40 -4.71
CA ASN A 120 -8.03 -17.02 -5.23
C ASN A 120 -6.72 -16.61 -5.92
N GLY A 121 -5.87 -17.56 -6.28
CA GLY A 121 -4.68 -17.33 -7.11
C GLY A 121 -3.41 -16.96 -6.36
N ALA A 122 -3.41 -16.94 -5.01
CA ALA A 122 -2.16 -16.88 -4.26
C ALA A 122 -1.36 -18.17 -4.42
N CYS A 123 -0.04 -18.07 -4.26
CA CYS A 123 0.79 -19.27 -4.19
C CYS A 123 0.41 -20.10 -2.97
N PRO A 124 0.49 -21.43 -3.04
CA PRO A 124 0.31 -22.28 -1.87
C PRO A 124 1.38 -21.98 -0.82
N PRO A 125 1.12 -22.26 0.47
CA PRO A 125 2.13 -22.16 1.50
C PRO A 125 3.29 -23.12 1.23
N VAL A 126 4.50 -22.65 1.58
CA VAL A 126 5.74 -23.41 1.43
C VAL A 126 6.47 -23.50 2.76
N GLY A 127 6.94 -24.70 3.10
CA GLY A 127 7.77 -24.98 4.27
C GLY A 127 9.26 -24.77 3.98
N GLY A 128 10.09 -25.04 4.98
CA GLY A 128 11.55 -25.01 4.85
C GLY A 128 12.15 -23.61 4.92
N ASN A 129 11.39 -22.60 5.37
CA ASN A 129 11.91 -21.25 5.48
C ASN A 129 12.48 -20.96 6.87
N SER A 130 13.46 -20.07 6.93
CA SER A 130 13.86 -19.34 8.12
C SER A 130 13.27 -17.94 8.07
N ILE A 131 12.73 -17.47 9.19
CA ILE A 131 12.23 -16.11 9.33
C ILE A 131 12.83 -15.46 10.57
N SER A 132 13.23 -14.20 10.45
CA SER A 132 13.60 -13.35 11.58
C SER A 132 12.88 -12.01 11.47
N PHE A 133 12.33 -11.54 12.60
CA PHE A 133 11.56 -10.31 12.65
C PHE A 133 12.43 -9.14 13.07
N HIS A 134 12.26 -8.01 12.41
CA HIS A 134 12.89 -6.73 12.73
C HIS A 134 11.81 -5.77 13.25
N THR A 135 11.99 -5.34 14.49
CA THR A 135 10.99 -4.59 15.25
C THR A 135 11.39 -3.15 15.51
N SER A 136 12.61 -2.78 15.08
CA SER A 136 13.12 -1.40 15.14
C SER A 136 13.64 -0.95 13.77
N GLY A 137 13.58 0.36 13.54
CA GLY A 137 14.13 0.95 12.32
C GLY A 137 15.66 0.88 12.25
N GLU A 138 16.33 0.80 13.40
CA GLU A 138 17.78 0.64 13.50
C GLU A 138 18.23 -0.76 13.05
N GLU A 139 17.56 -1.80 13.56
CA GLU A 139 17.82 -3.20 13.17
C GLU A 139 17.52 -3.40 11.68
N SER A 140 16.37 -2.94 11.22
CA SER A 140 15.98 -3.04 9.81
C SER A 140 16.99 -2.36 8.89
N PHE A 141 17.50 -1.19 9.30
CA PHE A 141 18.49 -0.46 8.52
C PHE A 141 19.85 -1.16 8.51
N ALA A 142 20.32 -1.62 9.67
CA ALA A 142 21.59 -2.33 9.79
C ALA A 142 21.60 -3.61 8.95
N GLU A 143 20.50 -4.36 9.00
CA GLU A 143 20.35 -5.57 8.21
C GLU A 143 20.28 -5.28 6.70
N LEU A 144 19.49 -4.28 6.29
CA LEU A 144 19.44 -3.85 4.89
C LEU A 144 20.84 -3.48 4.37
N GLU A 145 21.60 -2.68 5.13
CA GLU A 145 22.96 -2.32 4.76
C GLU A 145 23.89 -3.53 4.67
N ARG A 146 23.80 -4.43 5.64
CA ARG A 146 24.58 -5.67 5.66
C ARG A 146 24.32 -6.51 4.41
N ARG A 147 23.05 -6.75 4.08
CA ARG A 147 22.64 -7.54 2.91
C ARG A 147 23.04 -6.87 1.59
N ILE A 148 22.93 -5.54 1.48
CA ILE A 148 23.43 -4.81 0.30
C ILE A 148 24.96 -5.01 0.14
N ARG A 149 25.75 -4.97 1.23
CA ARG A 149 27.19 -5.16 1.17
C ARG A 149 27.61 -6.60 0.84
N GLU A 150 26.85 -7.58 1.33
CA GLU A 150 27.17 -9.00 1.20
C GLU A 150 26.68 -9.60 -0.13
N ALA A 151 25.71 -8.99 -0.79
CA ALA A 151 25.18 -9.48 -2.06
C ALA A 151 26.28 -9.63 -3.11
N LYS A 152 26.33 -10.78 -3.79
CA LYS A 152 27.39 -11.11 -4.76
C LYS A 152 26.94 -10.95 -6.21
N HIS A 153 25.66 -11.20 -6.49
CA HIS A 153 25.15 -11.29 -7.85
C HIS A 153 24.04 -10.29 -8.14
N THR A 154 23.02 -10.21 -7.26
CA THR A 154 21.83 -9.40 -7.54
C THR A 154 21.31 -8.67 -6.30
N ILE A 155 20.82 -7.45 -6.50
CA ILE A 155 20.07 -6.67 -5.52
C ILE A 155 18.82 -6.15 -6.22
N HIS A 156 17.66 -6.66 -5.81
CA HIS A 156 16.36 -6.16 -6.24
C HIS A 156 15.70 -5.42 -5.08
N LEU A 157 15.40 -4.14 -5.25
CA LEU A 157 14.83 -3.32 -4.18
C LEU A 157 13.63 -2.54 -4.70
N MET A 158 12.50 -2.67 -4.00
CA MET A 158 11.25 -1.97 -4.30
C MET A 158 10.74 -1.26 -3.06
N THR A 159 10.35 0.02 -3.21
CA THR A 159 9.81 0.82 -2.12
C THR A 159 8.78 1.85 -2.61
N PHE A 160 7.83 2.18 -1.73
CA PHE A 160 6.89 3.27 -1.97
C PHE A 160 7.54 4.65 -1.72
N ILE A 161 8.35 4.78 -0.66
CA ILE A 161 9.08 6.03 -0.35
C ILE A 161 10.58 5.75 -0.28
N LEU A 162 11.33 6.51 -1.07
CA LEU A 162 12.76 6.72 -0.90
C LEU A 162 12.96 8.17 -0.44
N GLY A 163 13.39 8.37 0.80
CA GLY A 163 13.57 9.70 1.38
C GLY A 163 14.72 10.47 0.73
N ARG A 164 14.52 11.77 0.48
CA ARG A 164 15.62 12.67 0.12
C ARG A 164 16.31 13.17 1.39
N ASP A 165 16.86 12.23 2.13
CA ASP A 165 17.46 12.42 3.44
C ASP A 165 18.73 11.56 3.59
N ALA A 166 19.39 11.62 4.74
CA ALA A 166 20.63 10.89 4.99
C ALA A 166 20.49 9.35 4.82
N VAL A 167 19.31 8.79 5.06
CA VAL A 167 19.04 7.35 4.88
C VAL A 167 18.97 7.02 3.40
N GLY A 168 18.14 7.74 2.63
CA GLY A 168 18.03 7.53 1.19
C GLY A 168 19.34 7.77 0.46
N GLU A 169 20.08 8.86 0.80
CA GLU A 169 21.41 9.11 0.23
C GLU A 169 22.40 7.97 0.51
N ARG A 170 22.39 7.43 1.72
CA ARG A 170 23.28 6.34 2.10
C ARG A 170 22.97 5.07 1.34
N ILE A 171 21.68 4.73 1.18
CA ILE A 171 21.22 3.58 0.39
C ILE A 171 21.60 3.76 -1.09
N VAL A 172 21.34 4.94 -1.68
CA VAL A 172 21.71 5.22 -3.08
C VAL A 172 23.22 5.06 -3.30
N ARG A 173 24.05 5.58 -2.39
CA ARG A 173 25.52 5.43 -2.47
C ARG A 173 25.96 3.97 -2.38
N LEU A 174 25.35 3.18 -1.49
CA LEU A 174 25.65 1.75 -1.36
C LEU A 174 25.25 0.97 -2.60
N LEU A 175 24.07 1.18 -3.12
CA LEU A 175 23.59 0.53 -4.35
C LEU A 175 24.49 0.88 -5.55
N ALA A 176 24.86 2.17 -5.70
CA ALA A 176 25.78 2.60 -6.72
C ALA A 176 27.17 1.99 -6.58
N LYS A 177 27.67 1.81 -5.34
CA LYS A 177 28.93 1.13 -5.09
C LYS A 177 28.85 -0.32 -5.56
N ARG A 178 27.79 -1.05 -5.17
CA ARG A 178 27.62 -2.47 -5.56
C ARG A 178 27.47 -2.64 -7.08
N ALA A 179 26.75 -1.73 -7.74
CA ALA A 179 26.63 -1.74 -9.21
C ALA A 179 28.01 -1.58 -9.90
N ARG A 180 28.88 -0.67 -9.40
CA ARG A 180 30.27 -0.54 -9.91
C ARG A 180 31.12 -1.79 -9.68
N GLU A 181 30.82 -2.56 -8.63
CA GLU A 181 31.50 -3.83 -8.31
C GLU A 181 30.94 -5.02 -9.12
N GLY A 182 30.02 -4.76 -10.07
CA GLY A 182 29.46 -5.76 -10.97
C GLY A 182 28.22 -6.48 -10.46
N VAL A 183 27.68 -6.10 -9.29
CA VAL A 183 26.40 -6.63 -8.81
C VAL A 183 25.26 -6.03 -9.63
N LYS A 184 24.33 -6.87 -10.09
CA LYS A 184 23.15 -6.43 -10.83
C LYS A 184 22.13 -5.77 -9.89
N VAL A 185 22.06 -4.44 -9.91
CA VAL A 185 21.21 -3.65 -9.04
C VAL A 185 19.97 -3.19 -9.80
N ARG A 186 18.77 -3.50 -9.29
CA ARG A 186 17.48 -3.01 -9.78
C ARG A 186 16.72 -2.31 -8.66
N LEU A 187 16.41 -1.03 -8.86
CA LEU A 187 15.64 -0.20 -7.91
C LEU A 187 14.31 0.20 -8.54
N LEU A 188 13.22 -0.27 -7.95
CA LEU A 188 11.85 0.06 -8.36
C LEU A 188 11.21 1.04 -7.38
N LEU A 189 10.79 2.19 -7.87
CA LEU A 189 10.25 3.29 -7.08
C LEU A 189 8.81 3.60 -7.51
N ASP A 190 7.89 3.78 -6.57
CA ASP A 190 6.58 4.35 -6.89
C ASP A 190 6.73 5.82 -7.31
N SER A 191 6.07 6.23 -8.39
CA SER A 191 6.24 7.57 -8.95
C SER A 191 5.67 8.67 -8.07
N LEU A 192 4.61 8.41 -7.28
CA LEU A 192 4.02 9.39 -6.39
C LEU A 192 4.76 9.43 -5.05
N GLY A 193 4.96 8.27 -4.42
CA GLY A 193 5.67 8.17 -3.14
C GLY A 193 7.11 8.66 -3.22
N CYS A 194 7.75 8.52 -4.38
CA CYS A 194 9.12 8.99 -4.65
C CYS A 194 9.16 10.25 -5.54
N PHE A 195 8.10 11.04 -5.60
CA PHE A 195 8.05 12.24 -6.43
C PHE A 195 9.18 13.24 -6.11
N MET A 196 9.44 13.47 -4.84
CA MET A 196 10.50 14.38 -4.36
C MET A 196 11.92 13.85 -4.59
N THR A 197 12.08 12.55 -4.78
CA THR A 197 13.36 11.86 -5.08
C THR A 197 13.52 11.54 -6.55
N SER A 198 12.56 11.96 -7.38
CA SER A 198 12.68 11.87 -8.84
C SER A 198 13.63 12.96 -9.35
N GLY A 199 14.38 12.68 -10.40
CA GLY A 199 15.45 13.54 -10.92
C GLY A 199 16.75 13.34 -10.16
N GLY A 200 17.88 13.54 -10.73
CA GLY A 200 19.26 13.50 -10.21
C GLY A 200 19.62 12.66 -8.97
N PHE A 201 18.68 12.49 -8.02
CA PHE A 201 18.93 11.82 -6.74
C PHE A 201 19.36 10.35 -6.88
N VAL A 202 18.78 9.60 -7.82
CA VAL A 202 19.10 8.19 -8.06
C VAL A 202 20.08 7.98 -9.22
N ASP A 203 20.51 9.06 -9.89
CA ASP A 203 21.45 8.99 -11.02
C ASP A 203 22.81 8.36 -10.67
N PRO A 204 23.34 8.46 -9.43
CA PRO A 204 24.53 7.71 -9.07
C PRO A 204 24.41 6.20 -9.29
N ILE A 205 23.20 5.62 -9.15
CA ILE A 205 22.96 4.19 -9.39
C ILE A 205 23.04 3.92 -10.89
N ARG A 206 22.39 4.75 -11.73
CA ARG A 206 22.40 4.61 -13.19
C ARG A 206 23.80 4.78 -13.78
N THR A 207 24.51 5.83 -13.34
CA THR A 207 25.90 6.07 -13.75
C THR A 207 26.84 4.92 -13.38
N ALA A 208 26.52 4.20 -12.31
CA ALA A 208 27.27 3.02 -11.86
C ALA A 208 26.89 1.73 -12.61
N GLY A 209 25.96 1.76 -13.57
CA GLY A 209 25.49 0.60 -14.32
C GLY A 209 24.29 -0.11 -13.70
N GLY A 210 23.70 0.41 -12.61
CA GLY A 210 22.46 -0.11 -12.04
C GLY A 210 21.22 0.40 -12.77
N GLU A 211 20.14 -0.33 -12.66
CA GLU A 211 18.86 -0.04 -13.29
C GLU A 211 17.87 0.58 -12.29
N VAL A 212 17.16 1.65 -12.72
CA VAL A 212 16.14 2.30 -11.89
C VAL A 212 14.88 2.50 -12.73
N ALA A 213 13.78 1.91 -12.29
CA ALA A 213 12.46 2.06 -12.93
C ALA A 213 11.46 2.77 -11.99
N LYS A 214 10.47 3.42 -12.59
CA LYS A 214 9.38 4.09 -11.88
C LYS A 214 8.06 3.37 -12.16
N PHE A 215 7.38 2.99 -11.09
CA PHE A 215 6.09 2.34 -11.17
C PHE A 215 4.97 3.39 -11.24
N MET A 216 4.04 3.25 -12.16
CA MET A 216 2.86 4.11 -12.35
C MET A 216 3.19 5.61 -12.43
N PRO A 217 3.38 6.18 -13.62
CA PRO A 217 3.56 7.62 -13.82
C PRO A 217 2.43 8.44 -13.19
N VAL A 218 2.73 9.66 -12.72
CA VAL A 218 1.76 10.52 -12.03
C VAL A 218 0.78 11.19 -13.00
N LEU A 219 1.23 11.47 -14.25
CA LEU A 219 0.40 12.17 -15.23
C LEU A 219 -0.64 11.24 -15.85
N PRO A 220 -1.95 11.62 -15.85
CA PRO A 220 -3.05 10.78 -16.33
C PRO A 220 -2.92 10.37 -17.80
N LEU A 221 -2.33 11.19 -18.63
CA LEU A 221 -2.13 10.93 -20.06
C LEU A 221 -1.22 9.72 -20.32
N GLN A 222 -0.25 9.46 -19.43
CA GLN A 222 0.68 8.35 -19.53
C GLN A 222 0.13 7.06 -18.90
N THR A 223 -0.86 7.16 -17.99
CA THR A 223 -1.38 6.03 -17.22
C THR A 223 -2.71 5.48 -17.74
N ARG A 224 -3.25 6.02 -18.85
CA ARG A 224 -4.59 5.66 -19.35
C ARG A 224 -5.68 5.69 -18.27
N GLY A 225 -5.63 6.66 -17.38
CA GLY A 225 -6.61 6.86 -16.30
C GLY A 225 -6.33 6.12 -14.98
N SER A 226 -5.14 5.53 -14.80
CA SER A 226 -4.79 4.78 -13.57
C SER A 226 -3.85 5.53 -12.62
N ALA A 227 -3.91 6.86 -12.60
CA ALA A 227 -3.08 7.70 -11.72
C ALA A 227 -3.29 7.42 -10.21
N ASN A 228 -4.40 6.80 -9.84
CA ASN A 228 -4.74 6.43 -8.45
C ASN A 228 -4.06 5.14 -7.96
N LEU A 229 -3.59 4.29 -8.87
CA LEU A 229 -2.99 3.00 -8.53
C LEU A 229 -1.54 3.20 -8.10
N ARG A 230 -1.17 2.71 -6.91
CA ARG A 230 0.17 2.89 -6.33
C ARG A 230 0.78 1.59 -5.90
N ASN A 231 2.08 1.46 -6.11
CA ASN A 231 2.83 0.30 -5.62
C ASN A 231 3.29 0.58 -4.18
N HIS A 232 2.58 -0.03 -3.23
CA HIS A 232 2.87 0.12 -1.81
C HIS A 232 3.66 -1.06 -1.24
N ARG A 233 4.09 -2.02 -2.08
CA ARG A 233 4.97 -3.13 -1.68
C ARG A 233 6.35 -2.63 -1.28
N LYS A 234 6.94 -3.22 -0.25
CA LYS A 234 8.30 -2.96 0.19
C LYS A 234 9.02 -4.30 0.27
N ILE A 235 9.91 -4.52 -0.70
CA ILE A 235 10.63 -5.79 -0.86
C ILE A 235 12.08 -5.47 -1.21
N ALA A 236 13.02 -6.13 -0.55
CA ALA A 236 14.41 -6.17 -0.98
C ALA A 236 14.84 -7.63 -1.09
N ILE A 237 15.47 -8.00 -2.20
CA ILE A 237 15.91 -9.38 -2.46
C ILE A 237 17.38 -9.36 -2.82
N PHE A 238 18.12 -10.28 -2.21
CA PHE A 238 19.56 -10.39 -2.34
C PHE A 238 19.91 -11.79 -2.86
N ASP A 239 20.63 -11.83 -3.99
CA ASP A 239 21.12 -13.06 -4.63
C ASP A 239 20.02 -14.12 -4.82
N HIS A 240 18.75 -13.69 -4.95
CA HIS A 240 17.56 -14.55 -5.07
C HIS A 240 17.34 -15.53 -3.89
N ARG A 241 18.06 -15.37 -2.79
CA ARG A 241 18.06 -16.30 -1.64
C ARG A 241 17.55 -15.73 -0.34
N VAL A 242 17.67 -14.41 -0.19
CA VAL A 242 17.25 -13.69 1.02
C VAL A 242 16.32 -12.57 0.63
N ALA A 243 15.21 -12.44 1.32
CA ALA A 243 14.26 -11.34 1.11
C ALA A 243 13.96 -10.58 2.40
N MET A 244 13.89 -9.26 2.32
CA MET A 244 13.29 -8.40 3.35
C MET A 244 11.91 -7.97 2.88
N VAL A 245 10.90 -8.07 3.74
CA VAL A 245 9.53 -7.65 3.47
C VAL A 245 8.88 -7.06 4.72
N GLY A 246 8.02 -6.06 4.56
CA GLY A 246 7.32 -5.45 5.70
C GLY A 246 6.74 -4.07 5.41
N GLY A 247 6.62 -3.26 6.47
CA GLY A 247 6.04 -1.91 6.41
C GLY A 247 7.05 -0.80 6.13
N HIS A 248 8.35 -1.04 6.36
CA HIS A 248 9.39 -0.01 6.32
C HIS A 248 9.61 0.58 4.92
N ASN A 249 9.51 1.90 4.83
CA ASN A 249 10.02 2.64 3.68
C ASN A 249 11.49 3.06 3.91
N LEU A 250 12.16 3.50 2.85
CA LEU A 250 13.57 3.87 2.87
C LEU A 250 13.74 5.36 3.17
N ALA A 251 13.36 5.79 4.37
CA ALA A 251 13.47 7.17 4.82
C ALA A 251 13.70 7.23 6.35
N ARG A 252 14.25 8.35 6.81
CA ARG A 252 14.66 8.54 8.21
C ARG A 252 13.55 8.37 9.23
N GLU A 253 12.30 8.58 8.83
CA GLU A 253 11.13 8.40 9.67
C GLU A 253 10.90 6.92 9.99
N TYR A 254 11.31 6.01 9.12
CA TYR A 254 11.09 4.56 9.23
C TYR A 254 12.33 3.82 9.74
N MET A 255 13.52 4.18 9.26
CA MET A 255 14.76 3.47 9.59
C MET A 255 15.98 4.37 9.57
N GLY A 256 17.10 3.87 10.08
CA GLY A 256 18.39 4.57 10.02
C GLY A 256 19.39 4.10 11.07
N PRO A 257 20.67 4.51 10.96
CA PRO A 257 21.78 3.95 11.74
C PRO A 257 21.78 4.34 13.20
N VAL A 258 21.08 5.39 13.59
CA VAL A 258 21.06 5.90 14.97
C VAL A 258 19.63 6.05 15.45
N TYR A 259 19.42 5.88 16.75
CA TYR A 259 18.12 6.06 17.38
C TYR A 259 17.61 7.49 17.20
N LEU A 260 16.35 7.62 16.80
CA LEU A 260 15.62 8.89 16.77
C LEU A 260 14.31 8.75 17.54
N LYS A 261 14.11 9.61 18.55
CA LYS A 261 12.93 9.60 19.42
C LYS A 261 11.59 9.67 18.67
N ARG A 262 11.57 10.28 17.48
CA ARG A 262 10.37 10.46 16.64
C ARG A 262 10.33 9.47 15.47
N ARG A 263 11.22 8.45 15.45
CA ARG A 263 11.14 7.40 14.42
C ARG A 263 9.86 6.60 14.60
N TRP A 264 9.24 6.30 13.49
CA TRP A 264 8.04 5.48 13.49
C TRP A 264 8.40 4.05 13.86
N ARG A 265 7.60 3.44 14.70
CA ARG A 265 7.71 2.01 14.95
C ARG A 265 7.06 1.29 13.77
N ASP A 266 7.80 0.40 13.14
CA ASP A 266 7.30 -0.42 12.03
C ASP A 266 7.73 -1.87 12.25
N PHE A 267 7.32 -2.75 11.34
CA PHE A 267 7.56 -4.18 11.44
C PHE A 267 8.01 -4.71 10.09
N GLY A 268 9.01 -5.61 10.09
CA GLY A 268 9.51 -6.27 8.91
C GLY A 268 10.11 -7.63 9.25
N ALA A 269 10.37 -8.42 8.22
CA ALA A 269 10.98 -9.73 8.35
C ALA A 269 12.08 -9.95 7.29
N ILE A 270 13.08 -10.72 7.68
CA ILE A 270 14.01 -11.39 6.78
C ILE A 270 13.50 -12.80 6.58
N ILE A 271 13.43 -13.22 5.33
CA ILE A 271 13.01 -14.56 4.92
C ILE A 271 14.12 -15.16 4.08
N GLU A 272 14.55 -16.35 4.46
CA GLU A 272 15.47 -17.20 3.71
C GLU A 272 14.79 -18.54 3.44
N GLY A 273 14.95 -19.08 2.23
CA GLY A 273 14.33 -20.36 1.86
C GLY A 273 13.35 -20.24 0.69
N PRO A 274 12.50 -21.27 0.45
CA PRO A 274 11.67 -21.39 -0.73
C PRO A 274 10.69 -20.23 -0.97
N ALA A 275 10.15 -19.58 0.08
CA ALA A 275 9.25 -18.44 -0.04
C ALA A 275 9.90 -17.23 -0.73
N THR A 276 11.24 -17.14 -0.72
CA THR A 276 11.97 -16.06 -1.40
C THR A 276 11.71 -16.07 -2.91
N ALA A 277 11.48 -17.24 -3.52
CA ALA A 277 11.15 -17.36 -4.93
C ALA A 277 9.81 -16.66 -5.26
N GLN A 278 8.80 -16.78 -4.38
CA GLN A 278 7.50 -16.12 -4.55
C GLN A 278 7.62 -14.59 -4.44
N LEU A 279 8.46 -14.10 -3.51
CA LEU A 279 8.77 -12.67 -3.36
C LEU A 279 9.53 -12.13 -4.56
N ASN A 280 10.47 -12.90 -5.09
CA ASN A 280 11.27 -12.53 -6.26
C ASN A 280 10.42 -12.48 -7.54
N GLU A 281 9.53 -13.44 -7.73
CA GLU A 281 8.57 -13.41 -8.86
C GLU A 281 7.66 -12.16 -8.79
N THR A 282 7.23 -11.78 -7.58
CA THR A 282 6.45 -10.55 -7.37
C THR A 282 7.26 -9.32 -7.79
N PHE A 283 8.53 -9.24 -7.38
CA PHE A 283 9.41 -8.14 -7.79
C PHE A 283 9.59 -8.09 -9.31
N LEU A 284 9.90 -9.24 -9.93
CA LEU A 284 10.16 -9.30 -11.38
C LEU A 284 8.93 -8.94 -12.21
N ALA A 285 7.74 -9.34 -11.79
CA ALA A 285 6.50 -8.97 -12.46
C ALA A 285 6.24 -7.46 -12.36
N ASP A 286 6.50 -6.83 -11.22
CA ASP A 286 6.39 -5.38 -11.03
C ASP A 286 7.49 -4.64 -11.82
N TRP A 287 8.70 -5.19 -11.83
CA TRP A 287 9.82 -4.66 -12.61
C TRP A 287 9.57 -4.70 -14.12
N ALA A 288 9.16 -5.86 -14.65
CA ALA A 288 8.82 -6.04 -16.07
C ALA A 288 7.77 -5.02 -16.51
N PHE A 289 6.74 -4.84 -15.71
CA PHE A 289 5.68 -3.87 -15.96
C PHE A 289 6.20 -2.41 -15.99
N ALA A 290 7.08 -2.05 -15.06
CA ALA A 290 7.57 -0.67 -14.92
C ALA A 290 8.71 -0.33 -15.90
N SER A 291 9.52 -1.31 -16.28
CA SER A 291 10.68 -1.15 -17.18
C SER A 291 10.37 -1.49 -18.64
N GLU A 292 9.17 -2.04 -18.91
CA GLU A 292 8.75 -2.57 -20.23
C GLU A 292 9.65 -3.72 -20.75
N GLN A 293 10.42 -4.35 -19.84
CA GLN A 293 11.23 -5.53 -20.16
C GLN A 293 10.37 -6.78 -20.23
N SER A 294 10.81 -7.78 -21.03
CA SER A 294 10.12 -9.07 -21.11
C SER A 294 10.25 -9.85 -19.79
N ILE A 295 9.13 -10.33 -19.26
CA ILE A 295 9.14 -11.14 -18.02
C ILE A 295 9.86 -12.49 -18.25
N ASP A 296 9.78 -13.08 -19.44
CA ASP A 296 10.43 -14.35 -19.73
C ASP A 296 11.96 -14.18 -19.79
N GLN A 297 12.42 -13.04 -20.29
CA GLN A 297 13.84 -12.67 -20.26
C GLN A 297 14.35 -12.51 -18.83
N LEU A 298 13.57 -11.83 -17.99
CA LEU A 298 13.89 -11.64 -16.57
C LEU A 298 13.88 -12.95 -15.77
N ARG A 299 12.94 -13.85 -16.09
CA ARG A 299 12.89 -15.20 -15.50
C ARG A 299 14.07 -16.06 -15.93
N GLY A 300 14.56 -15.89 -17.14
CA GLY A 300 15.77 -16.57 -17.62
C GLY A 300 17.06 -16.21 -16.85
N GLU A 301 17.03 -15.11 -16.08
CA GLU A 301 18.13 -14.70 -15.20
C GLU A 301 18.07 -15.35 -13.81
N LEU A 302 16.94 -15.99 -13.46
CA LEU A 302 16.78 -16.64 -12.18
C LEU A 302 17.65 -17.91 -12.09
N PRO A 303 18.20 -18.21 -10.90
CA PRO A 303 18.87 -19.49 -10.71
C PRO A 303 17.87 -20.63 -10.94
N VAL A 304 18.33 -21.70 -11.58
CA VAL A 304 17.54 -22.92 -11.84
C VAL A 304 17.19 -23.61 -10.52
N GLU A 305 18.06 -23.50 -9.53
CA GLU A 305 17.86 -24.09 -8.21
C GLU A 305 17.04 -23.16 -7.32
N ILE A 306 16.00 -23.72 -6.70
CA ILE A 306 15.23 -23.05 -5.66
C ILE A 306 16.13 -22.88 -4.43
N ALA A 307 15.92 -21.77 -3.68
CA ALA A 307 16.58 -21.57 -2.41
C ALA A 307 16.39 -22.80 -1.50
N PRO A 308 17.45 -23.35 -0.91
CA PRO A 308 17.37 -24.56 -0.11
C PRO A 308 16.51 -24.36 1.13
N SER A 309 15.97 -25.44 1.67
CA SER A 309 15.33 -25.42 2.98
C SER A 309 16.36 -25.09 4.04
N VAL A 310 16.14 -24.02 4.82
CA VAL A 310 17.08 -23.51 5.82
C VAL A 310 16.44 -23.35 7.21
N GLY A 311 15.16 -23.71 7.35
CA GLY A 311 14.41 -23.58 8.61
C GLY A 311 13.13 -24.41 8.61
N ALA A 312 12.24 -24.13 9.56
CA ALA A 312 10.99 -24.85 9.78
C ALA A 312 9.75 -23.99 9.57
N SER A 313 9.89 -22.71 9.19
CA SER A 313 8.75 -21.83 9.02
C SER A 313 7.95 -22.17 7.77
N GLU A 314 6.63 -22.24 7.93
CA GLU A 314 5.66 -22.42 6.86
C GLU A 314 5.05 -21.06 6.50
N LEU A 315 5.36 -20.58 5.29
CA LEU A 315 5.02 -19.24 4.84
C LEU A 315 4.17 -19.28 3.59
N GLN A 316 3.24 -18.32 3.48
CA GLN A 316 2.47 -18.06 2.26
C GLN A 316 2.57 -16.60 1.88
N VAL A 317 3.09 -16.31 0.71
CA VAL A 317 3.15 -14.95 0.15
C VAL A 317 1.84 -14.65 -0.57
N VAL A 318 1.21 -13.56 -0.20
CA VAL A 318 -0.07 -13.13 -0.76
C VAL A 318 0.09 -11.74 -1.36
N VAL A 319 -0.16 -11.66 -2.65
CA VAL A 319 -0.07 -10.42 -3.41
C VAL A 319 -1.47 -9.89 -3.65
N SER A 320 -1.66 -8.60 -3.47
CA SER A 320 -2.91 -7.90 -3.78
C SER A 320 -2.64 -6.72 -4.71
N GLY A 321 -3.62 -6.37 -5.50
CA GLY A 321 -3.54 -5.22 -6.39
C GLY A 321 -4.58 -5.25 -7.51
N PRO A 322 -4.63 -4.17 -8.30
CA PRO A 322 -5.53 -4.08 -9.45
C PRO A 322 -5.18 -5.07 -10.58
N ASP A 323 -4.02 -5.70 -10.51
CA ASP A 323 -3.47 -6.70 -11.42
C ASP A 323 -3.74 -8.15 -10.99
N VAL A 324 -4.30 -8.35 -9.80
CA VAL A 324 -4.69 -9.67 -9.29
C VAL A 324 -6.19 -9.85 -9.43
N GLU A 325 -6.63 -11.01 -9.93
CA GLU A 325 -8.03 -11.38 -9.96
C GLU A 325 -8.51 -11.66 -8.53
N GLY A 326 -9.66 -11.12 -8.14
CA GLY A 326 -10.13 -11.17 -6.75
C GLY A 326 -9.47 -10.13 -5.83
N ASP A 327 -9.82 -10.14 -4.57
CA ASP A 327 -9.25 -9.30 -3.50
C ASP A 327 -8.52 -10.21 -2.50
N THR A 328 -7.54 -10.99 -3.02
CA THR A 328 -6.95 -12.15 -2.34
C THR A 328 -6.44 -11.84 -0.93
N LEU A 329 -5.70 -10.74 -0.74
CA LEU A 329 -5.19 -10.37 0.59
C LEU A 329 -6.33 -9.98 1.55
N TYR A 330 -7.33 -9.25 1.04
CA TYR A 330 -8.52 -8.90 1.81
C TYR A 330 -9.31 -10.14 2.24
N GLU A 331 -9.51 -11.10 1.36
CA GLU A 331 -10.19 -12.36 1.67
C GLU A 331 -9.39 -13.21 2.67
N GLY A 332 -8.05 -13.15 2.61
CA GLY A 332 -7.19 -13.74 3.63
C GLY A 332 -7.38 -13.08 5.01
N ILE A 333 -7.47 -11.76 5.06
CA ILE A 333 -7.75 -11.02 6.30
C ILE A 333 -9.13 -11.39 6.85
N LEU A 334 -10.16 -11.43 5.99
CA LEU A 334 -11.49 -11.87 6.39
C LEU A 334 -11.48 -13.29 6.93
N SER A 335 -10.79 -14.21 6.24
CA SER A 335 -10.68 -15.59 6.67
C SER A 335 -10.01 -15.72 8.05
N LEU A 336 -8.94 -14.97 8.30
CA LEU A 336 -8.30 -14.94 9.63
C LEU A 336 -9.27 -14.49 10.72
N VAL A 337 -10.00 -13.40 10.46
CA VAL A 337 -10.98 -12.88 11.43
C VAL A 337 -12.13 -13.86 11.63
N GLN A 338 -12.68 -14.43 10.56
CA GLN A 338 -13.86 -15.31 10.64
C GLN A 338 -13.55 -16.68 11.26
N ASN A 339 -12.34 -17.21 11.08
CA ASN A 339 -11.94 -18.49 11.66
C ASN A 339 -11.36 -18.35 13.08
N ALA A 340 -11.06 -17.16 13.55
CA ALA A 340 -10.55 -16.96 14.92
C ALA A 340 -11.61 -17.34 15.97
N GLU A 341 -11.21 -18.15 16.94
CA GLU A 341 -12.09 -18.61 18.03
C GLU A 341 -11.77 -17.97 19.37
N ARG A 342 -10.48 -17.59 19.60
CA ARG A 342 -10.00 -17.09 20.89
C ARG A 342 -9.59 -15.63 20.82
N SER A 343 -8.82 -15.23 19.81
CA SER A 343 -8.26 -13.88 19.75
C SER A 343 -8.03 -13.39 18.31
N VAL A 344 -8.21 -12.09 18.10
CA VAL A 344 -7.82 -11.36 16.89
C VAL A 344 -7.08 -10.11 17.33
N TRP A 345 -5.77 -10.10 17.20
CA TRP A 345 -4.96 -8.95 17.55
C TRP A 345 -4.45 -8.24 16.29
N ILE A 346 -4.66 -6.95 16.23
CA ILE A 346 -4.40 -6.12 15.06
C ILE A 346 -3.54 -4.92 15.44
N VAL A 347 -2.47 -4.68 14.68
CA VAL A 347 -1.71 -3.44 14.71
C VAL A 347 -1.76 -2.83 13.32
N THR A 348 -2.24 -1.60 13.20
CA THR A 348 -2.32 -0.89 11.92
C THR A 348 -2.22 0.63 12.12
N PRO A 349 -1.54 1.37 11.23
CA PRO A 349 -1.48 2.83 11.32
C PRO A 349 -2.82 3.48 11.03
N TYR A 350 -3.56 2.92 10.07
CA TYR A 350 -4.85 3.45 9.59
C TYR A 350 -5.89 2.36 9.66
N PHE A 351 -7.06 2.71 10.18
CA PHE A 351 -8.18 1.79 10.35
C PHE A 351 -9.47 2.43 9.80
N ILE A 352 -9.73 2.17 8.54
CA ILE A 352 -10.94 2.58 7.81
C ILE A 352 -11.39 1.36 7.00
N PRO A 353 -11.90 0.32 7.69
CA PRO A 353 -12.29 -0.93 7.04
C PRO A 353 -13.54 -0.73 6.17
N ASP A 354 -13.77 -1.68 5.26
CA ASP A 354 -15.05 -1.83 4.62
C ASP A 354 -16.10 -2.43 5.59
N GLU A 355 -17.35 -2.42 5.17
CA GLU A 355 -18.47 -2.85 6.01
C GLU A 355 -18.35 -4.32 6.41
N VAL A 356 -17.87 -5.20 5.53
CA VAL A 356 -17.82 -6.65 5.82
C VAL A 356 -16.76 -6.97 6.87
N LEU A 357 -15.56 -6.42 6.74
CA LEU A 357 -14.48 -6.58 7.73
C LEU A 357 -14.90 -5.96 9.07
N PHE A 358 -15.49 -4.77 9.02
CA PHE A 358 -15.96 -4.10 10.22
C PHE A 358 -17.01 -4.91 10.98
N ARG A 359 -18.03 -5.41 10.27
CA ARG A 359 -19.08 -6.27 10.86
C ARG A 359 -18.53 -7.58 11.38
N SER A 360 -17.57 -8.18 10.68
CA SER A 360 -16.91 -9.41 11.16
C SER A 360 -16.21 -9.19 12.51
N LEU A 361 -15.46 -8.08 12.66
CA LEU A 361 -14.80 -7.72 13.92
C LEU A 361 -15.81 -7.43 15.05
N LEU A 362 -16.92 -6.72 14.74
CA LEU A 362 -18.00 -6.47 15.71
C LEU A 362 -18.61 -7.78 16.22
N LEU A 363 -18.93 -8.71 15.30
CA LEU A 363 -19.52 -9.99 15.65
C LEU A 363 -18.56 -10.84 16.50
N LYS A 364 -17.28 -10.89 16.14
CA LYS A 364 -16.26 -11.59 16.94
C LYS A 364 -16.12 -11.01 18.35
N SER A 365 -16.11 -9.68 18.46
CA SER A 365 -16.06 -9.01 19.78
C SER A 365 -17.28 -9.35 20.64
N ARG A 366 -18.49 -9.32 20.05
CA ARG A 366 -19.74 -9.69 20.74
C ARG A 366 -19.81 -11.16 21.11
N ALA A 367 -19.17 -12.02 20.33
CA ALA A 367 -19.07 -13.45 20.62
C ALA A 367 -18.04 -13.79 21.71
N GLY A 368 -17.35 -12.79 22.27
CA GLY A 368 -16.39 -12.98 23.36
C GLY A 368 -14.95 -13.28 22.90
N VAL A 369 -14.67 -13.21 21.59
CA VAL A 369 -13.30 -13.30 21.08
C VAL A 369 -12.51 -12.07 21.55
N ASP A 370 -11.27 -12.26 22.03
CA ASP A 370 -10.39 -11.17 22.47
C ASP A 370 -9.89 -10.35 21.27
N VAL A 371 -10.72 -9.41 20.81
CA VAL A 371 -10.35 -8.50 19.73
C VAL A 371 -9.59 -7.32 20.30
N ARG A 372 -8.30 -7.17 19.90
CA ARG A 372 -7.44 -6.03 20.24
C ARG A 372 -7.04 -5.29 18.98
N LEU A 373 -7.30 -3.99 18.97
CA LEU A 373 -6.91 -3.11 17.85
C LEU A 373 -5.98 -2.02 18.36
N VAL A 374 -4.74 -2.04 17.92
CA VAL A 374 -3.75 -0.98 18.16
C VAL A 374 -3.70 -0.03 16.99
N VAL A 375 -3.89 1.25 17.28
CA VAL A 375 -3.68 2.35 16.33
C VAL A 375 -2.83 3.44 17.00
N PRO A 376 -2.07 4.27 16.26
CA PRO A 376 -1.37 5.39 16.88
C PRO A 376 -2.37 6.36 17.54
N ALA A 377 -2.02 6.94 18.68
CA ALA A 377 -2.84 7.96 19.34
C ALA A 377 -3.07 9.16 18.41
N ARG A 378 -2.04 9.51 17.64
CA ARG A 378 -2.09 10.49 16.53
C ARG A 378 -1.30 9.94 15.35
N SER A 379 -1.92 9.88 14.19
CA SER A 379 -1.22 9.52 12.96
C SER A 379 -0.66 10.77 12.25
N ASN A 380 0.04 10.55 11.16
CA ASN A 380 0.49 11.62 10.25
C ASN A 380 -0.63 12.11 9.30
N HIS A 381 -1.84 11.52 9.37
CA HIS A 381 -3.00 11.90 8.55
C HIS A 381 -4.21 12.28 9.44
N PRO A 382 -4.38 13.59 9.78
CA PRO A 382 -5.45 14.03 10.69
C PRO A 382 -6.87 13.68 10.21
N ILE A 383 -7.11 13.69 8.89
CA ILE A 383 -8.43 13.34 8.32
C ILE A 383 -8.71 11.85 8.55
N THR A 384 -7.72 10.98 8.39
CA THR A 384 -7.82 9.55 8.69
C THR A 384 -8.09 9.32 10.19
N ASP A 385 -7.43 10.09 11.05
CA ASP A 385 -7.67 10.04 12.50
C ASP A 385 -9.10 10.44 12.86
N LEU A 386 -9.69 11.37 12.12
CA LEU A 386 -11.07 11.80 12.31
C LEU A 386 -12.04 10.72 11.81
N ALA A 387 -11.83 10.20 10.61
CA ALA A 387 -12.68 9.19 9.97
C ALA A 387 -12.74 7.87 10.77
N ARG A 388 -11.61 7.43 11.36
CA ARG A 388 -11.56 6.16 12.14
C ARG A 388 -12.34 6.18 13.44
N ARG A 389 -12.64 7.37 14.02
CA ARG A 389 -13.25 7.49 15.35
C ARG A 389 -14.59 6.78 15.48
N HIS A 390 -15.41 6.82 14.44
CA HIS A 390 -16.68 6.11 14.38
C HIS A 390 -16.47 4.59 14.57
N TYR A 391 -15.61 3.99 13.75
CA TYR A 391 -15.31 2.56 13.79
C TYR A 391 -14.74 2.12 15.16
N LEU A 392 -13.80 2.90 15.70
CA LEU A 392 -13.18 2.60 17.00
C LEU A 392 -14.17 2.61 18.15
N ARG A 393 -15.13 3.54 18.13
CA ARG A 393 -16.19 3.63 19.15
C ARG A 393 -17.14 2.44 19.11
N GLU A 394 -17.59 2.06 17.93
CA GLU A 394 -18.51 0.93 17.77
C GLU A 394 -17.84 -0.40 18.15
N LEU A 395 -16.58 -0.62 17.71
CA LEU A 395 -15.83 -1.81 18.12
C LEU A 395 -15.66 -1.88 19.63
N ARG A 396 -15.32 -0.77 20.29
CA ARG A 396 -15.22 -0.72 21.74
C ARG A 396 -16.54 -1.01 22.41
N ALA A 397 -17.64 -0.44 21.92
CA ALA A 397 -18.99 -0.70 22.44
C ALA A 397 -19.40 -2.18 22.26
N ALA A 398 -18.84 -2.87 21.27
CA ALA A 398 -19.01 -4.31 21.05
C ALA A 398 -18.12 -5.20 21.92
N GLY A 399 -17.19 -4.60 22.73
CA GLY A 399 -16.30 -5.34 23.62
C GLY A 399 -14.85 -5.43 23.15
N ALA A 400 -14.50 -4.90 21.98
CA ALA A 400 -13.11 -4.87 21.53
C ALA A 400 -12.25 -3.93 22.38
N LYS A 401 -11.00 -4.32 22.62
CA LYS A 401 -9.99 -3.50 23.31
C LYS A 401 -9.31 -2.57 22.29
N ILE A 402 -9.69 -1.31 22.29
CA ILE A 402 -9.06 -0.29 21.44
C ILE A 402 -7.90 0.33 22.20
N LEU A 403 -6.70 0.17 21.66
CA LEU A 403 -5.42 0.51 22.28
C LEU A 403 -4.73 1.61 21.47
N LEU A 404 -4.49 2.76 22.10
CA LEU A 404 -3.87 3.93 21.48
C LEU A 404 -2.37 3.93 21.78
N TYR A 405 -1.53 3.72 20.76
CA TYR A 405 -0.08 3.72 20.90
C TYR A 405 0.45 5.13 21.19
N GLN A 406 1.18 5.29 22.31
CA GLN A 406 1.56 6.61 22.85
C GLN A 406 2.90 7.15 22.35
N PRO A 407 3.96 6.34 22.13
CA PRO A 407 5.30 6.90 21.85
C PRO A 407 5.41 7.67 20.53
N GLY A 408 4.40 7.64 19.67
CA GLY A 408 4.40 8.32 18.38
C GLY A 408 3.65 7.55 17.31
N MET A 409 4.18 7.55 16.08
CA MET A 409 3.59 6.79 14.98
C MET A 409 3.98 5.32 15.07
N ASN A 410 2.99 4.43 15.20
CA ASN A 410 3.15 3.01 14.93
C ASN A 410 2.64 2.74 13.51
N HIS A 411 3.56 2.39 12.61
CA HIS A 411 3.26 2.17 11.20
C HIS A 411 3.24 0.67 10.82
N ALA A 412 3.40 -0.23 11.80
CA ALA A 412 3.34 -1.67 11.56
C ALA A 412 1.95 -2.14 11.09
N LYS A 413 1.93 -3.17 10.27
CA LYS A 413 0.75 -3.83 9.76
C LYS A 413 0.87 -5.31 10.08
N LEU A 414 0.14 -5.74 11.11
CA LEU A 414 0.20 -7.10 11.62
C LEU A 414 -1.15 -7.52 12.17
N ILE A 415 -1.56 -8.73 11.81
CA ILE A 415 -2.72 -9.41 12.36
C ILE A 415 -2.26 -10.76 12.91
N LEU A 416 -2.66 -11.09 14.11
CA LEU A 416 -2.41 -12.38 14.73
C LEU A 416 -3.75 -12.99 15.18
N ALA A 417 -4.11 -14.13 14.61
CA ALA A 417 -5.32 -14.87 14.94
C ALA A 417 -4.97 -16.07 15.83
N ASP A 418 -5.64 -16.19 16.99
CA ASP A 418 -5.53 -17.28 17.96
C ASP A 418 -4.10 -17.60 18.40
N GLU A 419 -3.19 -16.64 18.28
CA GLU A 419 -1.75 -16.78 18.50
C GLU A 419 -1.14 -17.97 17.71
N SER A 420 -1.73 -18.26 16.55
CA SER A 420 -1.38 -19.43 15.73
C SER A 420 -1.07 -19.08 14.27
N ILE A 421 -1.78 -18.10 13.69
CA ILE A 421 -1.55 -17.64 12.32
C ILE A 421 -1.31 -16.15 12.35
N GLY A 422 -0.14 -15.73 11.85
CA GLY A 422 0.23 -14.33 11.72
C GLY A 422 0.21 -13.86 10.27
N LEU A 423 -0.28 -12.64 10.02
CA LEU A 423 -0.18 -11.94 8.75
C LEU A 423 0.53 -10.61 8.98
N PHE A 424 1.59 -10.36 8.24
CA PHE A 424 2.30 -9.08 8.23
C PHE A 424 2.66 -8.67 6.80
N GLY A 425 2.97 -7.38 6.57
CA GLY A 425 3.32 -6.91 5.24
C GLY A 425 3.18 -5.41 5.05
N SER A 426 2.73 -5.01 3.87
CA SER A 426 2.62 -3.60 3.49
C SER A 426 1.22 -3.02 3.65
N ALA A 427 0.16 -3.85 3.72
CA ALA A 427 -1.22 -3.42 3.65
C ALA A 427 -1.75 -2.86 4.98
N ASN A 428 -2.25 -1.64 4.95
CA ASN A 428 -3.04 -1.08 6.05
C ASN A 428 -4.47 -1.66 6.02
N LEU A 429 -5.22 -1.45 7.10
CA LEU A 429 -6.66 -1.75 7.12
C LEU A 429 -7.49 -0.51 6.72
N ASP A 430 -7.21 -0.01 5.52
CA ASP A 430 -7.96 1.05 4.86
C ASP A 430 -8.40 0.63 3.45
N LEU A 431 -9.40 1.33 2.91
CA LEU A 431 -10.00 0.97 1.62
C LEU A 431 -9.00 1.01 0.44
N ARG A 432 -7.99 1.88 0.51
CA ARG A 432 -6.97 1.95 -0.54
C ARG A 432 -6.04 0.74 -0.53
N SER A 433 -5.54 0.38 0.65
CA SER A 433 -4.66 -0.78 0.81
C SER A 433 -5.38 -2.08 0.51
N LEU A 434 -6.66 -2.19 0.92
CA LEU A 434 -7.41 -3.43 0.73
C LEU A 434 -7.84 -3.66 -0.73
N PHE A 435 -8.07 -2.57 -1.53
CA PHE A 435 -8.76 -2.71 -2.81
C PHE A 435 -8.12 -1.98 -3.99
N VAL A 436 -7.16 -1.08 -3.79
CA VAL A 436 -6.65 -0.17 -4.83
C VAL A 436 -5.15 -0.29 -5.02
N ASN A 437 -4.38 -0.28 -3.94
CA ASN A 437 -2.92 -0.34 -4.01
C ASN A 437 -2.42 -1.73 -4.38
N PHE A 438 -1.21 -1.78 -4.94
CA PHE A 438 -0.44 -3.02 -5.00
C PHE A 438 0.18 -3.25 -3.63
N GLU A 439 -0.24 -4.30 -2.95
CA GLU A 439 0.21 -4.65 -1.61
C GLU A 439 0.79 -6.08 -1.57
N ILE A 440 1.48 -6.38 -0.49
CA ILE A 440 2.00 -7.70 -0.20
C ILE A 440 1.79 -8.05 1.26
N GLY A 441 1.35 -9.27 1.51
CA GLY A 441 1.26 -9.89 2.81
C GLY A 441 2.05 -11.20 2.85
N VAL A 442 2.55 -11.54 4.02
CA VAL A 442 3.13 -12.84 4.31
C VAL A 442 2.38 -13.43 5.49
N LEU A 443 1.78 -14.61 5.28
CA LEU A 443 1.24 -15.40 6.37
C LEU A 443 2.30 -16.37 6.88
N THR A 444 2.38 -16.50 8.20
CA THR A 444 3.08 -17.60 8.85
C THR A 444 2.07 -18.50 9.55
N TYR A 445 2.23 -19.80 9.33
CA TYR A 445 1.42 -20.86 9.93
C TYR A 445 2.19 -21.61 11.03
N SER A 446 3.42 -21.21 11.29
CA SER A 446 4.28 -21.88 12.26
C SER A 446 4.03 -21.35 13.66
N ALA A 447 3.73 -22.24 14.60
CA ALA A 447 3.47 -21.86 16.00
C ALA A 447 4.66 -21.15 16.68
N ALA A 448 5.90 -21.45 16.26
CA ALA A 448 7.08 -20.76 16.76
C ALA A 448 7.09 -19.28 16.34
N ASP A 449 6.82 -19.01 15.06
CA ASP A 449 6.75 -17.65 14.52
C ASP A 449 5.61 -16.87 15.15
N ALA A 450 4.43 -17.51 15.26
CA ALA A 450 3.25 -16.89 15.88
C ALA A 450 3.52 -16.48 17.34
N ARG A 451 4.27 -17.29 18.10
CA ARG A 451 4.69 -16.91 19.46
C ARG A 451 5.61 -15.69 19.47
N LEU A 452 6.55 -15.57 18.53
CA LEU A 452 7.42 -14.39 18.42
C LEU A 452 6.59 -13.14 18.07
N LEU A 453 5.59 -13.27 17.19
CA LEU A 453 4.66 -12.19 16.89
C LEU A 453 3.83 -11.79 18.12
N ALA A 454 3.35 -12.75 18.90
CA ALA A 454 2.62 -12.50 20.13
C ALA A 454 3.47 -11.75 21.17
N VAL A 455 4.72 -12.16 21.37
CA VAL A 455 5.67 -11.45 22.25
C VAL A 455 5.83 -10.00 21.82
N TRP A 456 6.09 -9.75 20.55
CA TRP A 456 6.21 -8.38 20.04
C TRP A 456 4.91 -7.58 20.21
N MET A 457 3.74 -8.18 19.95
CA MET A 457 2.47 -7.50 20.16
C MET A 457 2.24 -7.12 21.64
N HIS A 458 2.63 -7.98 22.57
CA HIS A 458 2.59 -7.65 23.99
C HIS A 458 3.49 -6.46 24.36
N GLU A 459 4.68 -6.36 23.77
CA GLU A 459 5.53 -5.17 23.94
C GLU A 459 4.86 -3.90 23.39
N VAL A 460 4.15 -4.02 22.27
CA VAL A 460 3.38 -2.90 21.71
C VAL A 460 2.22 -2.54 22.64
N PHE A 461 1.46 -3.52 23.17
CA PHE A 461 0.36 -3.29 24.09
C PHE A 461 0.82 -2.56 25.35
N ALA A 462 1.99 -2.90 25.90
CA ALA A 462 2.56 -2.24 27.06
C ALA A 462 2.84 -0.73 26.84
N GLN A 463 2.92 -0.28 25.59
CA GLN A 463 3.14 1.12 25.21
C GLN A 463 1.86 1.83 24.76
N THR A 464 0.70 1.24 25.02
CA THR A 464 -0.60 1.80 24.66
C THR A 464 -1.38 2.27 25.89
N THR A 465 -2.35 3.13 25.64
CA THR A 465 -3.42 3.43 26.60
C THR A 465 -4.77 3.01 26.00
N PRO A 466 -5.70 2.51 26.82
CA PRO A 466 -7.05 2.25 26.34
C PRO A 466 -7.69 3.53 25.78
N MET A 467 -8.49 3.39 24.72
CA MET A 467 -9.27 4.51 24.21
C MET A 467 -10.21 5.05 25.29
N PRO A 468 -10.19 6.36 25.61
CA PRO A 468 -11.03 6.94 26.66
C PRO A 468 -12.51 6.79 26.36
N GLU A 469 -13.33 6.75 27.40
CA GLU A 469 -14.79 6.76 27.25
C GLU A 469 -15.27 8.04 26.59
N PRO A 470 -16.32 7.98 25.76
CA PRO A 470 -16.90 9.18 25.17
C PRO A 470 -17.51 10.03 26.28
N HIS A 471 -17.18 11.32 26.31
CA HIS A 471 -17.92 12.27 27.13
C HIS A 471 -19.40 12.24 26.73
N ARG A 472 -20.32 12.25 27.71
CA ARG A 472 -21.76 12.12 27.52
C ARG A 472 -22.37 13.20 26.59
N GLU A 473 -21.78 14.38 26.54
CA GLU A 473 -22.27 15.48 25.70
C GLU A 473 -21.38 15.65 24.48
N ARG A 474 -21.86 15.22 23.32
CA ARG A 474 -21.20 15.50 22.03
C ARG A 474 -21.80 16.76 21.42
N ARG A 475 -20.95 17.73 21.14
CA ARG A 475 -21.32 18.87 20.28
C ARG A 475 -21.56 18.39 18.85
N LEU A 476 -22.57 18.95 18.15
CA LEU A 476 -22.94 18.57 16.78
C LEU A 476 -21.81 18.73 15.77
N MET A 477 -21.03 19.81 15.86
CA MET A 477 -19.95 20.13 14.92
C MET A 477 -18.85 19.04 14.79
N PRO A 478 -18.32 18.45 15.88
CA PRO A 478 -17.38 17.33 15.77
C PRO A 478 -17.98 16.09 15.08
N ILE A 479 -19.28 15.83 15.29
CA ILE A 479 -19.96 14.68 14.65
C ILE A 479 -20.04 14.89 13.13
N ILE A 480 -20.44 16.09 12.68
CA ILE A 480 -20.49 16.43 11.24
C ILE A 480 -19.11 16.29 10.61
N GLY A 481 -18.06 16.77 11.29
CA GLY A 481 -16.68 16.64 10.80
C GLY A 481 -16.21 15.18 10.66
N GLU A 482 -16.58 14.31 11.62
CA GLU A 482 -16.30 12.87 11.57
C GLU A 482 -17.03 12.20 10.40
N GLU A 483 -18.31 12.54 10.17
CA GLU A 483 -19.10 11.97 9.06
C GLU A 483 -18.58 12.45 7.70
N ILE A 484 -18.21 13.72 7.55
CA ILE A 484 -17.59 14.22 6.33
C ILE A 484 -16.25 13.52 6.06
N ALA A 485 -15.40 13.38 7.09
CA ALA A 485 -14.13 12.65 6.95
C ALA A 485 -14.37 11.18 6.56
N ARG A 486 -15.41 10.53 7.08
CA ARG A 486 -15.81 9.17 6.72
C ARG A 486 -16.26 9.06 5.27
N LEU A 487 -17.04 10.04 4.77
CA LEU A 487 -17.44 10.09 3.36
C LEU A 487 -16.25 10.28 2.41
N LEU A 488 -15.19 10.97 2.86
CA LEU A 488 -13.95 11.15 2.10
C LEU A 488 -12.99 9.96 2.23
N ALA A 489 -13.28 9.00 3.10
CA ALA A 489 -12.43 7.84 3.36
C ALA A 489 -12.00 7.04 2.12
N PRO A 490 -12.83 6.85 1.08
CA PRO A 490 -12.41 6.16 -0.15
C PRO A 490 -11.32 6.90 -0.95
N LEU A 491 -11.07 8.18 -0.63
CA LEU A 491 -10.04 9.01 -1.26
C LEU A 491 -8.75 9.07 -0.44
N LEU A 492 -8.81 8.62 0.83
CA LEU A 492 -7.71 8.60 1.79
C LEU A 492 -6.97 7.25 1.78
#